data_0aa1aa7504562a23831f453652f79c2e
#
_entry.id   0aa1aa7504562a23831f453652f79c2e
#
_cell.length_a   1.000
_cell.length_b   1.000
_cell.length_c   1.000
_cell.angle_alpha   90.00
_cell.angle_beta   90.00
_cell.angle_gamma   90.00
#
_symmetry.space_group_name_H-M   'P 1'
#
loop_
_entity.id
_entity.type
_entity.pdbx_description
1 polymer ?
#
loop_
_entity_poly.entity_id
_entity_poly.type
_entity_poly.pdbx_seq_one_letter_code
_entity_poly.pdbx_strand_id
1 'polypeptide(L)'
;MRNSGGVRFADGTHMLAVLVNTSGYSSSLQKKYQGYLLTDDALEFGGHRLPPGAYGFGFVKGSFMVLDIGNHELFQVPSPQDEKMSRPMPLQILAENNAGDYRMCGGRDCIGFHRTK
;
A
#
# COMPACT_ATOMS: atom_id res chain seq x y z
N MET A 1 -13.29 -12.35 -4.13
CA MET A 1 -12.20 -11.88 -3.28
C MET A 1 -11.41 -10.81 -4.03
N ARG A 2 -11.11 -9.68 -3.38
CA ARG A 2 -10.46 -8.55 -4.07
C ARG A 2 -8.96 -8.56 -3.80
N ASN A 3 -8.15 -8.66 -4.86
CA ASN A 3 -6.69 -8.66 -4.82
C ASN A 3 -6.09 -7.33 -5.28
N SER A 4 -6.92 -6.36 -5.59
CA SER A 4 -6.45 -5.06 -6.05
C SER A 4 -7.31 -3.96 -5.47
N GLY A 5 -6.74 -2.79 -5.38
CA GLY A 5 -7.44 -1.58 -4.97
C GLY A 5 -6.82 -0.40 -5.69
N GLY A 6 -7.60 0.64 -5.88
CA GLY A 6 -7.10 1.83 -6.53
C GLY A 6 -7.91 3.05 -6.18
N VAL A 7 -7.36 4.19 -6.50
CA VAL A 7 -8.04 5.47 -6.33
C VAL A 7 -7.73 6.36 -7.53
N ARG A 8 -8.77 7.03 -8.01
CA ARG A 8 -8.64 8.07 -9.02
C ARG A 8 -8.74 9.42 -8.31
N PHE A 9 -7.71 10.22 -8.43
CA PHE A 9 -7.67 11.53 -7.80
C PHE A 9 -8.48 12.54 -8.62
N ALA A 10 -8.75 13.69 -8.00
CA ALA A 10 -9.63 14.71 -8.60
C ALA A 10 -9.13 15.24 -9.95
N ASP A 11 -7.82 15.24 -10.17
CA ASP A 11 -7.21 15.70 -11.44
C ASP A 11 -7.09 14.60 -12.49
N GLY A 12 -7.63 13.40 -12.22
CA GLY A 12 -7.62 12.27 -13.15
C GLY A 12 -6.43 11.34 -13.04
N THR A 13 -5.45 11.65 -12.20
CA THR A 13 -4.34 10.73 -11.95
C THR A 13 -4.78 9.59 -11.05
N HIS A 14 -3.99 8.50 -11.04
CA HIS A 14 -4.38 7.27 -10.37
C HIS A 14 -3.28 6.72 -9.47
N MET A 15 -3.70 5.95 -8.49
CA MET A 15 -2.84 5.05 -7.72
C MET A 15 -3.50 3.68 -7.72
N LEU A 16 -2.71 2.63 -7.97
CA LEU A 16 -3.19 1.27 -8.05
C LEU A 16 -2.28 0.37 -7.21
N ALA A 17 -2.89 -0.53 -6.45
CA ALA A 17 -2.17 -1.54 -5.69
C ALA A 17 -2.74 -2.92 -6.01
N VAL A 18 -1.88 -3.91 -6.21
CA VAL A 18 -2.27 -5.27 -6.60
C VAL A 18 -1.45 -6.28 -5.81
N LEU A 19 -2.14 -7.25 -5.21
CA LEU A 19 -1.45 -8.38 -4.59
C LEU A 19 -0.96 -9.34 -5.66
N VAL A 20 0.21 -9.93 -5.43
CA VAL A 20 0.82 -10.86 -6.39
C VAL A 20 0.98 -12.24 -5.76
N ASN A 21 1.07 -13.24 -6.64
CA ASN A 21 1.36 -14.61 -6.22
C ASN A 21 2.88 -14.73 -6.04
N THR A 22 3.31 -14.94 -4.81
CA THR A 22 4.73 -15.03 -4.47
C THR A 22 5.21 -16.45 -4.21
N SER A 23 4.43 -17.46 -4.61
CA SER A 23 4.74 -18.85 -4.30
C SER A 23 6.07 -19.33 -4.86
N GLY A 24 6.58 -18.69 -5.92
CA GLY A 24 7.88 -19.03 -6.50
C GLY A 24 9.06 -18.26 -5.91
N TYR A 25 8.82 -17.40 -4.93
CA TYR A 25 9.87 -16.58 -4.34
C TYR A 25 10.44 -17.24 -3.08
N SER A 26 11.62 -16.79 -2.64
CA SER A 26 12.17 -17.24 -1.38
C SER A 26 11.24 -16.84 -0.21
N SER A 27 11.29 -17.60 0.87
CA SER A 27 10.41 -17.32 2.01
C SER A 27 10.65 -15.92 2.60
N SER A 28 11.89 -15.44 2.60
CA SER A 28 12.18 -14.09 3.10
C SER A 28 11.57 -13.02 2.19
N LEU A 29 11.59 -13.21 0.87
CA LEU A 29 10.99 -12.25 -0.05
C LEU A 29 9.46 -12.30 0.01
N GLN A 30 8.87 -13.48 0.20
CA GLN A 30 7.42 -13.61 0.34
C GLN A 30 6.87 -12.81 1.53
N LYS A 31 7.65 -12.65 2.59
CA LYS A 31 7.25 -11.86 3.76
C LYS A 31 7.25 -10.37 3.47
N LYS A 32 8.12 -9.90 2.58
CA LYS A 32 8.30 -8.47 2.28
C LYS A 32 7.50 -8.02 1.07
N TYR A 33 7.55 -8.81 0.00
CA TYR A 33 6.96 -8.46 -1.28
C TYR A 33 5.63 -9.19 -1.42
N GLN A 34 4.56 -8.50 -1.10
CA GLN A 34 3.21 -9.07 -1.16
C GLN A 34 2.42 -8.54 -2.36
N GLY A 35 2.80 -7.38 -2.87
CA GLY A 35 2.11 -6.77 -3.98
C GLY A 35 2.94 -5.69 -4.64
N TYR A 36 2.38 -5.07 -5.67
CA TYR A 36 3.01 -3.90 -6.27
C TYR A 36 2.06 -2.72 -6.27
N LEU A 37 2.66 -1.55 -6.33
CA LEU A 37 1.97 -0.27 -6.25
C LEU A 37 2.43 0.58 -7.43
N LEU A 38 1.46 1.13 -8.16
CA LEU A 38 1.72 2.06 -9.26
C LEU A 38 1.06 3.38 -8.91
N THR A 39 1.78 4.48 -9.06
CA THR A 39 1.20 5.79 -8.79
C THR A 39 1.65 6.82 -9.83
N ASP A 40 0.67 7.59 -10.30
CA ASP A 40 0.93 8.73 -11.21
C ASP A 40 1.39 9.96 -10.45
N ASP A 41 1.13 10.03 -9.15
CA ASP A 41 1.47 11.17 -8.31
C ASP A 41 2.42 10.78 -7.20
N ALA A 42 3.15 11.75 -6.67
CA ALA A 42 3.90 11.55 -5.45
C ALA A 42 2.93 11.36 -4.29
N LEU A 43 3.20 10.37 -3.46
CA LEU A 43 2.39 10.04 -2.29
C LEU A 43 3.22 10.18 -1.02
N GLU A 44 2.56 10.33 0.11
CA GLU A 44 3.20 10.33 1.41
C GLU A 44 2.58 9.26 2.29
N PHE A 45 3.44 8.39 2.83
CA PHE A 45 3.07 7.34 3.78
C PHE A 45 3.84 7.58 5.07
N GLY A 46 3.15 7.91 6.16
CA GLY A 46 3.79 8.04 7.47
C GLY A 46 4.97 9.02 7.50
N GLY A 47 4.92 10.11 6.73
CA GLY A 47 5.99 11.08 6.66
C GLY A 47 7.04 10.80 5.58
N HIS A 48 6.93 9.69 4.87
CA HIS A 48 7.85 9.32 3.79
C HIS A 48 7.24 9.61 2.43
N ARG A 49 7.94 10.42 1.64
CA ARG A 49 7.50 10.77 0.29
C ARG A 49 7.88 9.68 -0.70
N LEU A 50 6.92 9.24 -1.51
CA LEU A 50 7.11 8.25 -2.56
C LEU A 50 6.86 8.91 -3.91
N PRO A 51 7.90 9.11 -4.74
CA PRO A 51 7.73 9.73 -6.07
C PRO A 51 6.83 8.88 -6.97
N PRO A 52 6.28 9.46 -8.06
CA PRO A 52 5.53 8.67 -9.04
C PRO A 52 6.38 7.52 -9.58
N GLY A 53 5.76 6.37 -9.77
CA GLY A 53 6.46 5.21 -10.32
C GLY A 53 5.83 3.90 -9.88
N ALA A 54 6.63 2.83 -9.98
CA ALA A 54 6.24 1.46 -9.65
C ALA A 54 7.09 0.95 -8.50
N TYR A 55 6.43 0.27 -7.54
CA TYR A 55 7.07 -0.18 -6.32
C TYR A 55 6.49 -1.52 -5.87
N GLY A 56 7.25 -2.23 -5.04
CA GLY A 56 6.73 -3.37 -4.29
C GLY A 56 6.30 -2.93 -2.90
N PHE A 57 5.42 -3.68 -2.26
CA PHE A 57 5.02 -3.40 -0.89
C PHE A 57 4.65 -4.68 -0.14
N GLY A 58 4.64 -4.58 1.17
CA GLY A 58 4.16 -5.64 2.04
C GLY A 58 3.81 -5.09 3.42
N PHE A 59 2.86 -5.77 4.07
CA PHE A 59 2.57 -5.56 5.48
C PHE A 59 3.30 -6.65 6.28
N VAL A 60 4.27 -6.24 7.08
CA VAL A 60 5.14 -7.18 7.79
C VAL A 60 5.17 -6.82 9.27
N LYS A 61 4.60 -7.70 10.10
CA LYS A 61 4.66 -7.57 11.56
C LYS A 61 4.22 -6.19 12.08
N GLY A 62 3.09 -5.69 11.59
CA GLY A 62 2.56 -4.40 12.04
C GLY A 62 3.21 -3.21 11.38
N SER A 63 3.95 -3.40 10.30
CA SER A 63 4.58 -2.33 9.54
C SER A 63 4.23 -2.45 8.06
N PHE A 64 4.16 -1.31 7.39
CA PHE A 64 4.02 -1.23 5.94
C PHE A 64 5.39 -0.94 5.34
N MET A 65 5.85 -1.80 4.46
CA MET A 65 7.17 -1.71 3.85
C MET A 65 7.03 -1.44 2.36
N VAL A 66 7.82 -0.50 1.83
CA VAL A 66 7.86 -0.21 0.40
C VAL A 66 9.24 -0.57 -0.14
N LEU A 67 9.23 -1.25 -1.28
CA LEU A 67 10.42 -1.74 -1.96
C LEU A 67 10.50 -1.13 -3.35
N ASP A 68 11.71 -0.94 -3.87
CA ASP A 68 11.89 -0.54 -5.27
C ASP A 68 11.72 -1.77 -6.18
N ILE A 69 11.81 -1.56 -7.49
CA ILE A 69 11.63 -2.65 -8.46
C ILE A 69 12.75 -3.69 -8.37
N GLY A 70 13.87 -3.39 -7.74
CA GLY A 70 14.94 -4.34 -7.46
C GLY A 70 14.81 -5.03 -6.11
N ASN A 71 13.66 -4.87 -5.45
CA ASN A 71 13.35 -5.44 -4.14
C ASN A 71 14.20 -4.89 -3.00
N HIS A 72 14.73 -3.68 -3.16
CA HIS A 72 15.45 -2.98 -2.09
C HIS A 72 14.46 -2.21 -1.24
N GLU A 73 14.58 -2.33 0.08
CA GLU A 73 13.70 -1.63 1.00
C GLU A 73 13.94 -0.13 0.94
N LEU A 74 12.88 0.64 0.65
CA LEU A 74 12.94 2.09 0.61
C LEU A 74 12.61 2.69 1.96
N PHE A 75 11.52 2.23 2.59
CA PHE A 75 11.14 2.67 3.93
C PHE A 75 10.16 1.68 4.54
N GLN A 76 9.96 1.83 5.85
CA GLN A 76 9.03 1.02 6.61
C GLN A 76 8.35 1.94 7.64
N VAL A 77 7.03 1.87 7.72
CA VAL A 77 6.25 2.70 8.65
C VAL A 77 5.26 1.83 9.41
N PRO A 78 4.87 2.22 10.62
CA PRO A 78 3.87 1.44 11.37
C PRO A 78 2.54 1.36 10.62
N SER A 79 1.91 0.19 10.67
CA SER A 79 0.59 -0.03 10.08
C SER A 79 -0.32 -0.64 11.16
N PRO A 80 -0.99 0.19 11.96
CA PRO A 80 -1.84 -0.32 13.03
C PRO A 80 -3.01 -1.14 12.48
N GLN A 81 -3.44 -2.12 13.23
CA GLN A 81 -4.59 -2.95 12.86
C GLN A 81 -5.89 -2.22 13.17
N ASP A 82 -6.85 -2.33 12.25
CA ASP A 82 -8.21 -1.86 12.47
C ASP A 82 -9.05 -3.01 13.01
N GLU A 83 -9.10 -3.11 14.34
CA GLU A 83 -9.81 -4.18 15.01
C GLU A 83 -11.32 -4.06 14.88
N LYS A 84 -11.82 -2.88 14.51
CA LYS A 84 -13.25 -2.64 14.33
C LYS A 84 -13.74 -3.07 12.95
N MET A 85 -12.83 -3.42 12.05
CA MET A 85 -13.20 -3.84 10.71
C MET A 85 -13.90 -5.21 10.76
N SER A 86 -15.17 -5.24 10.34
CA SER A 86 -15.98 -6.45 10.42
C SER A 86 -15.71 -7.43 9.29
N ARG A 87 -15.31 -6.92 8.12
CA ARG A 87 -15.05 -7.75 6.93
C ARG A 87 -13.73 -7.35 6.28
N PRO A 88 -12.61 -7.82 6.83
CA PRO A 88 -11.33 -7.50 6.20
C PRO A 88 -11.22 -8.15 4.83
N MET A 89 -10.69 -7.40 3.87
CA MET A 89 -10.45 -7.88 2.51
C MET A 89 -8.94 -8.05 2.31
N PRO A 90 -8.51 -8.90 1.37
CA PRO A 90 -7.07 -9.06 1.13
C PRO A 90 -6.37 -7.75 0.81
N LEU A 91 -7.03 -6.88 0.05
CA LEU A 91 -6.49 -5.56 -0.26
C LEU A 91 -7.65 -4.62 -0.58
N GLN A 92 -7.63 -3.42 0.00
CA GLN A 92 -8.62 -2.39 -0.31
C GLN A 92 -8.04 -1.01 -0.04
N ILE A 93 -8.56 -0.01 -0.77
CA ILE A 93 -8.22 1.38 -0.56
C ILE A 93 -9.51 2.12 -0.24
N LEU A 94 -9.49 2.86 0.86
CA LEU A 94 -10.67 3.56 1.39
C LEU A 94 -10.37 5.04 1.49
N ALA A 95 -11.38 5.87 1.16
CA ALA A 95 -11.29 7.31 1.41
C ALA A 95 -11.53 7.58 2.89
N GLU A 96 -10.75 8.47 3.45
CA GLU A 96 -10.92 8.90 4.83
C GLU A 96 -11.91 10.07 4.92
N ASN A 97 -12.20 10.50 6.15
CA ASN A 97 -13.16 11.58 6.40
C ASN A 97 -12.70 12.92 5.83
N ASN A 98 -11.39 13.18 5.80
CA ASN A 98 -10.84 14.39 5.21
C ASN A 98 -10.59 14.18 3.73
N ALA A 99 -11.03 15.13 2.89
CA ALA A 99 -10.82 15.06 1.46
C ALA A 99 -9.32 14.97 1.13
N GLY A 100 -8.94 14.03 0.27
CA GLY A 100 -7.56 13.85 -0.13
C GLY A 100 -6.77 12.86 0.72
N ASP A 101 -7.33 12.42 1.84
CA ASP A 101 -6.70 11.42 2.69
C ASP A 101 -7.29 10.05 2.41
N TYR A 102 -6.44 9.04 2.34
CA TYR A 102 -6.84 7.67 2.02
C TYR A 102 -6.16 6.70 2.96
N ARG A 103 -6.65 5.48 2.94
CA ARG A 103 -6.13 4.39 3.74
C ARG A 103 -6.06 3.13 2.88
N MET A 104 -4.91 2.46 2.88
CA MET A 104 -4.77 1.18 2.22
C MET A 104 -4.66 0.09 3.28
N CYS A 105 -5.49 -0.94 3.14
CA CYS A 105 -5.56 -2.03 4.11
C CYS A 105 -5.31 -3.37 3.43
N GLY A 106 -4.42 -4.16 4.02
CA GLY A 106 -4.24 -5.58 3.72
C GLY A 106 -4.76 -6.36 4.90
N GLY A 107 -5.94 -6.96 4.74
CA GLY A 107 -6.64 -7.52 5.89
C GLY A 107 -7.01 -6.40 6.84
N ARG A 108 -6.57 -6.49 8.09
CA ARG A 108 -6.78 -5.47 9.12
C ARG A 108 -5.61 -4.52 9.31
N ASP A 109 -4.49 -4.77 8.65
CA ASP A 109 -3.33 -3.88 8.70
C ASP A 109 -3.53 -2.73 7.74
N CYS A 110 -3.53 -1.50 8.24
CA CYS A 110 -3.85 -0.32 7.44
C CYS A 110 -2.76 0.74 7.54
N ILE A 111 -2.57 1.47 6.45
CA ILE A 111 -1.65 2.60 6.39
C ILE A 111 -2.34 3.78 5.71
N GLY A 112 -2.25 4.95 6.33
CA GLY A 112 -2.77 6.18 5.75
C GLY A 112 -1.82 6.76 4.72
N PHE A 113 -2.37 7.36 3.68
CA PHE A 113 -1.57 8.04 2.68
C PHE A 113 -2.36 9.19 2.06
N HIS A 114 -1.62 10.11 1.44
CA HIS A 114 -2.22 11.21 0.69
C HIS A 114 -1.25 11.62 -0.42
N ARG A 115 -1.76 12.39 -1.38
CA ARG A 115 -0.89 12.96 -2.42
C ARG A 115 -0.06 14.07 -1.81
N THR A 116 1.18 14.17 -2.25
CA THR A 116 2.04 15.30 -1.91
C THR A 116 2.42 16.04 -3.17
N LYS A 117 2.50 17.36 -3.08
CA LYS A 117 2.84 18.19 -4.21
C LYS A 117 4.25 18.76 -4.07
#